data_2622e1293da67f99480eed035f0d17b4
#
_entry.id   2622e1293da67f99480eed035f0d17b4
#
_cell.length_a   1.000
_cell.length_b   1.000
_cell.length_c   1.000
_cell.angle_alpha   90.00
_cell.angle_beta   90.00
_cell.angle_gamma   90.00
#
_symmetry.space_group_name_H-M   'P 1'
#
loop_
_entity.id
_entity.type
_entity.pdbx_description
1 polymer ?
#
loop_
_entity_poly.entity_id
_entity_poly.type
_entity_poly.pdbx_seq_one_letter_code
_entity_poly.pdbx_strand_id
1 'polypeptide(L)'
;MQQLSLFDLDQQSSQPQPKFKEEFTINVIHGLKYIPEYINEVQHDWLLDQIDKQPWLDDLKRRVQHYGFKYDYKARKVNLDMRIGELPEWLERLSKKLHEDGHMSEIADQVIINEYEPGQGIAGHIDCEPCFRDTIASLSLGSGCVMDFTNKDDKTQKIPAWLAPRSLVVLSGEARYKWLHGIAGRKSDPWEGEKHERGRRVSLTFRKVIIE
;
A
#
# COMPACT_ATOMS: atom_id res chain seq x y z
N MET A 1 13.23 -24.85 15.57
CA MET A 1 11.91 -24.19 15.66
C MET A 1 11.48 -23.89 14.23
N GLN A 2 10.43 -24.55 13.73
CA GLN A 2 9.87 -24.24 12.40
C GLN A 2 9.31 -22.81 12.46
N GLN A 3 9.78 -21.96 11.59
CA GLN A 3 9.28 -20.60 11.43
C GLN A 3 7.88 -20.72 10.78
N LEU A 4 6.82 -20.43 11.53
CA LEU A 4 5.46 -20.42 11.02
C LEU A 4 5.38 -19.47 9.82
N SER A 5 4.85 -19.96 8.72
CA SER A 5 4.64 -19.19 7.49
C SER A 5 3.47 -18.22 7.70
N LEU A 6 3.52 -17.05 7.04
CA LEU A 6 2.42 -16.05 7.02
C LEU A 6 1.05 -16.69 6.71
N PHE A 7 1.02 -17.74 5.88
CA PHE A 7 -0.20 -18.43 5.43
C PHE A 7 -0.59 -19.64 6.29
N ASP A 8 0.32 -20.15 7.13
CA ASP A 8 -0.02 -21.17 8.14
C ASP A 8 -0.89 -20.57 9.26
N LEU A 9 -0.97 -19.24 9.32
CA LEU A 9 -1.78 -18.46 10.26
C LEU A 9 -3.24 -18.29 9.82
N ASP A 10 -3.59 -18.65 8.59
CA ASP A 10 -4.97 -18.58 8.07
C ASP A 10 -5.91 -19.63 8.71
N GLN A 11 -5.37 -20.70 9.30
CA GLN A 11 -6.19 -21.79 9.84
C GLN A 11 -6.75 -21.53 11.26
N GLN A 12 -6.43 -20.41 11.89
CA GLN A 12 -6.79 -20.18 13.31
C GLN A 12 -7.97 -19.22 13.56
N SER A 13 -8.62 -18.66 12.56
CA SER A 13 -9.76 -17.76 12.79
C SER A 13 -11.02 -18.17 12.01
N SER A 14 -11.84 -19.05 12.57
CA SER A 14 -13.22 -19.30 12.17
C SER A 14 -14.19 -18.46 13.00
N GLN A 15 -14.14 -17.13 12.89
CA GLN A 15 -15.23 -16.27 13.36
C GLN A 15 -15.93 -15.63 12.18
N PRO A 16 -17.29 -15.55 12.16
CA PRO A 16 -18.02 -14.89 11.08
C PRO A 16 -17.65 -13.41 11.07
N GLN A 17 -17.13 -12.94 9.94
CA GLN A 17 -16.75 -11.55 9.75
C GLN A 17 -17.98 -10.62 9.82
N PRO A 18 -17.90 -9.46 10.49
CA PRO A 18 -18.97 -8.49 10.47
C PRO A 18 -19.16 -7.99 9.02
N LYS A 19 -20.40 -7.99 8.56
CA LYS A 19 -20.78 -7.41 7.25
C LYS A 19 -20.59 -5.90 7.34
N PHE A 20 -19.44 -5.39 6.88
CA PHE A 20 -19.24 -3.96 6.71
C PHE A 20 -20.11 -3.46 5.55
N LYS A 21 -20.66 -2.26 5.70
CA LYS A 21 -21.33 -1.53 4.60
C LYS A 21 -20.23 -1.08 3.63
N GLU A 22 -19.86 -2.00 2.75
CA GLU A 22 -18.96 -1.75 1.63
C GLU A 22 -19.75 -1.08 0.51
N GLU A 23 -19.14 -0.16 -0.19
CA GLU A 23 -19.43 0.23 -1.58
C GLU A 23 -19.57 1.72 -1.92
N PHE A 24 -19.49 2.69 -1.01
CA PHE A 24 -20.08 3.99 -1.39
C PHE A 24 -19.15 5.05 -2.01
N THR A 25 -17.82 4.92 -2.01
CA THR A 25 -16.99 6.03 -2.52
C THR A 25 -15.98 5.64 -3.61
N ILE A 26 -15.61 4.38 -3.68
CA ILE A 26 -14.50 3.93 -4.52
C ILE A 26 -14.91 3.52 -5.92
N ASN A 27 -16.14 3.08 -6.12
CA ASN A 27 -16.69 2.67 -7.44
C ASN A 27 -16.78 3.82 -8.47
N VAL A 28 -16.55 5.06 -8.07
CA VAL A 28 -16.55 6.23 -8.97
C VAL A 28 -15.25 6.35 -9.78
N ILE A 29 -14.14 5.77 -9.30
CA ILE A 29 -12.85 5.81 -10.01
C ILE A 29 -12.63 4.46 -10.69
N HIS A 30 -12.70 4.45 -12.01
CA HIS A 30 -12.47 3.23 -12.79
C HIS A 30 -11.06 2.67 -12.55
N GLY A 31 -11.00 1.39 -12.14
CA GLY A 31 -9.74 0.70 -11.84
C GLY A 31 -9.24 0.88 -10.41
N LEU A 32 -9.97 1.59 -9.55
CA LEU A 32 -9.72 1.62 -8.11
C LEU A 32 -10.48 0.49 -7.42
N LYS A 33 -9.76 -0.37 -6.69
CA LYS A 33 -10.35 -1.40 -5.84
C LYS A 33 -9.93 -1.17 -4.40
N TYR A 34 -10.85 -1.37 -3.47
CA TYR A 34 -10.59 -1.37 -2.05
C TYR A 34 -11.06 -2.69 -1.44
N ILE A 35 -10.18 -3.38 -0.78
CA ILE A 35 -10.45 -4.65 -0.13
C ILE A 35 -10.18 -4.47 1.38
N PRO A 36 -11.23 -4.35 2.19
CA PRO A 36 -11.09 -4.30 3.64
C PRO A 36 -10.64 -5.65 4.16
N GLU A 37 -9.91 -5.63 5.27
CA GLU A 37 -9.46 -6.84 5.96
C GLU A 37 -8.83 -7.91 5.04
N TYR A 38 -8.02 -7.44 4.07
CA TYR A 38 -7.31 -8.32 3.13
C TYR A 38 -6.40 -9.32 3.84
N ILE A 39 -5.90 -8.94 5.01
CA ILE A 39 -5.18 -9.81 5.94
C ILE A 39 -5.87 -9.80 7.31
N ASN A 40 -5.72 -10.88 8.06
CA ASN A 40 -6.22 -10.98 9.42
C ASN A 40 -5.31 -10.28 10.44
N GLU A 41 -5.73 -10.23 11.70
CA GLU A 41 -5.02 -9.55 12.79
C GLU A 41 -3.67 -10.18 13.10
N VAL A 42 -3.61 -11.52 13.08
CA VAL A 42 -2.36 -12.27 13.35
C VAL A 42 -1.33 -12.01 12.27
N GLN A 43 -1.75 -11.98 11.00
CA GLN A 43 -0.90 -11.64 9.86
C GLN A 43 -0.41 -10.20 9.91
N HIS A 44 -1.29 -9.27 10.32
CA HIS A 44 -0.95 -7.86 10.50
C HIS A 44 0.18 -7.68 11.54
N ASP A 45 0.02 -8.26 12.73
CA ASP A 45 0.99 -8.11 13.81
C ASP A 45 2.32 -8.80 13.47
N TRP A 46 2.23 -9.95 12.83
CA TRP A 46 3.42 -10.65 12.34
C TRP A 46 4.18 -9.83 11.29
N LEU A 47 3.47 -9.19 10.33
CA LEU A 47 4.09 -8.33 9.31
C LEU A 47 4.78 -7.13 9.94
N LEU A 48 4.15 -6.45 10.90
CA LEU A 48 4.77 -5.34 11.61
C LEU A 48 6.05 -5.79 12.34
N ASP A 49 6.03 -6.96 12.99
CA ASP A 49 7.21 -7.54 13.63
C ASP A 49 8.34 -7.85 12.64
N GLN A 50 8.02 -8.38 11.44
CA GLN A 50 9.04 -8.61 10.40
C GLN A 50 9.63 -7.30 9.87
N ILE A 51 8.79 -6.29 9.63
CA ILE A 51 9.19 -4.97 9.15
C ILE A 51 10.09 -4.26 10.16
N ASP A 52 9.73 -4.31 11.44
CA ASP A 52 10.47 -3.61 12.50
C ASP A 52 11.85 -4.23 12.81
N LYS A 53 12.06 -5.49 12.42
CA LYS A 53 13.38 -6.14 12.47
C LYS A 53 14.33 -5.68 11.37
N GLN A 54 13.83 -5.00 10.33
CA GLN A 54 14.64 -4.55 9.20
C GLN A 54 15.07 -3.08 9.38
N PRO A 55 16.24 -2.70 8.83
CA PRO A 55 16.72 -1.32 8.93
C PRO A 55 15.82 -0.37 8.15
N TRP A 56 15.55 0.78 8.76
CA TRP A 56 14.85 1.89 8.13
C TRP A 56 15.84 2.89 7.53
N LEU A 57 15.48 3.47 6.39
CA LEU A 57 16.19 4.57 5.75
C LEU A 57 15.46 5.89 6.05
N ASP A 58 16.24 6.90 6.44
CA ASP A 58 15.76 8.24 6.79
C ASP A 58 15.98 9.27 5.66
N ASP A 59 16.08 8.81 4.41
CA ASP A 59 16.35 9.65 3.23
C ASP A 59 15.20 10.63 2.91
N LEU A 60 14.02 10.41 3.47
CA LEU A 60 12.81 11.22 3.31
C LEU A 60 12.30 11.72 4.67
N LYS A 61 11.30 12.61 4.66
CA LYS A 61 10.62 13.03 5.90
C LYS A 61 9.97 11.88 6.66
N ARG A 62 9.60 10.81 5.97
CA ARG A 62 9.11 9.53 6.50
C ARG A 62 10.18 8.47 6.33
N ARG A 63 10.22 7.49 7.22
CA ARG A 63 11.14 6.35 7.08
C ARG A 63 10.67 5.41 5.98
N VAL A 64 11.61 4.78 5.28
CA VAL A 64 11.32 3.87 4.18
C VAL A 64 12.21 2.63 4.21
N GLN A 65 11.72 1.53 3.63
CA GLN A 65 12.50 0.35 3.31
C GLN A 65 12.28 0.02 1.83
N HIS A 66 13.33 -0.37 1.11
CA HIS A 66 13.28 -0.78 -0.29
C HIS A 66 13.61 -2.25 -0.42
N TYR A 67 12.86 -2.97 -1.25
CA TYR A 67 13.06 -4.37 -1.56
C TYR A 67 12.96 -4.61 -3.07
N GLY A 68 13.75 -5.54 -3.59
CA GLY A 68 13.83 -5.85 -5.00
C GLY A 68 14.62 -4.79 -5.77
N PHE A 69 14.08 -3.60 -5.89
CA PHE A 69 14.72 -2.46 -6.56
C PHE A 69 14.64 -1.19 -5.71
N LYS A 70 15.74 -0.42 -5.68
CA LYS A 70 15.73 0.94 -5.14
C LYS A 70 15.03 1.87 -6.13
N TYR A 71 14.27 2.84 -5.63
CA TYR A 71 13.65 3.89 -6.44
C TYR A 71 14.39 5.21 -6.25
N ASP A 72 14.78 5.85 -7.35
CA ASP A 72 15.33 7.21 -7.31
C ASP A 72 14.21 8.24 -7.35
N TYR A 73 13.89 8.80 -6.20
CA TYR A 73 12.83 9.81 -6.05
C TYR A 73 13.12 11.12 -6.79
N LYS A 74 14.41 11.47 -6.97
CA LYS A 74 14.82 12.70 -7.65
C LYS A 74 14.75 12.55 -9.17
N ALA A 75 15.34 11.47 -9.68
CA ALA A 75 15.34 11.18 -11.11
C ALA A 75 14.03 10.57 -11.58
N ARG A 76 13.17 10.11 -10.67
CA ARG A 76 11.92 9.37 -10.94
C ARG A 76 12.16 8.21 -11.91
N LYS A 77 13.10 7.34 -11.55
CA LYS A 77 13.48 6.20 -12.38
C LYS A 77 13.80 4.95 -11.56
N VAL A 78 13.68 3.82 -12.23
CA VAL A 78 14.23 2.52 -11.83
C VAL A 78 14.93 1.94 -13.05
N ASN A 79 16.08 1.34 -12.86
CA ASN A 79 16.82 0.60 -13.89
C ASN A 79 17.45 -0.65 -13.28
N LEU A 80 18.08 -1.48 -14.10
CA LEU A 80 18.67 -2.74 -13.66
C LEU A 80 19.75 -2.57 -12.58
N ASP A 81 20.54 -1.50 -12.67
CA ASP A 81 21.63 -1.21 -11.69
C ASP A 81 21.08 -0.86 -10.28
N MET A 82 19.78 -0.56 -10.19
CA MET A 82 19.09 -0.28 -8.93
C MET A 82 18.54 -1.54 -8.26
N ARG A 83 18.78 -2.72 -8.83
CA ARG A 83 18.39 -3.98 -8.21
C ARG A 83 19.23 -4.22 -6.95
N ILE A 84 18.56 -4.39 -5.82
CA ILE A 84 19.20 -4.59 -4.50
C ILE A 84 19.10 -6.02 -3.99
N GLY A 85 18.46 -6.91 -4.74
CA GLY A 85 18.34 -8.33 -4.44
C GLY A 85 16.95 -8.89 -4.73
N GLU A 86 16.73 -10.13 -4.33
CA GLU A 86 15.39 -10.74 -4.36
C GLU A 86 14.53 -10.20 -3.22
N LEU A 87 13.23 -10.32 -3.35
CA LEU A 87 12.33 -10.06 -2.22
C LEU A 87 12.60 -11.10 -1.12
N PRO A 88 12.63 -10.71 0.16
CA PRO A 88 12.63 -11.67 1.23
C PRO A 88 11.38 -12.57 1.15
N GLU A 89 11.49 -13.81 1.59
CA GLU A 89 10.47 -14.84 1.42
C GLU A 89 9.05 -14.38 1.81
N TRP A 90 8.92 -13.60 2.88
CA TRP A 90 7.62 -13.12 3.35
C TRP A 90 6.99 -12.07 2.41
N LEU A 91 7.79 -11.23 1.73
CA LEU A 91 7.29 -10.29 0.71
C LEU A 91 7.03 -11.02 -0.62
N GLU A 92 7.86 -11.99 -0.98
CA GLU A 92 7.66 -12.80 -2.17
C GLU A 92 6.33 -13.56 -2.08
N ARG A 93 6.03 -14.19 -0.94
CA ARG A 93 4.75 -14.89 -0.71
C ARG A 93 3.56 -13.93 -0.81
N LEU A 94 3.68 -12.74 -0.24
CA LEU A 94 2.62 -11.73 -0.32
C LEU A 94 2.41 -11.24 -1.77
N SER A 95 3.50 -11.06 -2.53
CA SER A 95 3.46 -10.69 -3.95
C SER A 95 2.78 -11.79 -4.80
N LYS A 96 3.09 -13.05 -4.54
CA LYS A 96 2.43 -14.20 -5.19
C LYS A 96 0.94 -14.24 -4.86
N LYS A 97 0.58 -14.09 -3.57
CA LYS A 97 -0.82 -14.06 -3.16
C LYS A 97 -1.60 -12.94 -3.84
N LEU A 98 -1.05 -11.72 -3.94
CA LEU A 98 -1.69 -10.61 -4.64
C LEU A 98 -1.97 -10.93 -6.11
N HIS A 99 -1.07 -11.66 -6.77
CA HIS A 99 -1.26 -12.12 -8.15
C HIS A 99 -2.29 -13.24 -8.24
N GLU A 100 -2.21 -14.26 -7.39
CA GLU A 100 -3.12 -15.41 -7.33
C GLU A 100 -4.56 -14.99 -7.02
N ASP A 101 -4.74 -13.98 -6.14
CA ASP A 101 -6.04 -13.39 -5.81
C ASP A 101 -6.59 -12.47 -6.93
N GLY A 102 -5.83 -12.27 -8.03
CA GLY A 102 -6.22 -11.42 -9.16
C GLY A 102 -6.19 -9.92 -8.88
N HIS A 103 -5.42 -9.51 -7.87
CA HIS A 103 -5.24 -8.09 -7.53
C HIS A 103 -4.07 -7.44 -8.27
N MET A 104 -3.14 -8.22 -8.79
CA MET A 104 -2.05 -7.76 -9.64
C MET A 104 -1.96 -8.63 -10.91
N SER A 105 -1.72 -7.99 -12.05
CA SER A 105 -1.56 -8.67 -13.36
C SER A 105 -0.30 -9.53 -13.42
N GLU A 106 0.75 -9.13 -12.70
CA GLU A 106 2.04 -9.83 -12.61
C GLU A 106 2.51 -9.88 -11.15
N ILE A 107 3.37 -10.85 -10.81
CA ILE A 107 3.99 -10.92 -9.49
C ILE A 107 4.91 -9.71 -9.31
N ALA A 108 4.69 -8.95 -8.24
CA ALA A 108 5.51 -7.80 -7.91
C ALA A 108 6.96 -8.21 -7.62
N ASP A 109 7.92 -7.44 -8.11
CA ASP A 109 9.35 -7.60 -7.87
C ASP A 109 10.00 -6.39 -7.17
N GLN A 110 9.19 -5.37 -6.87
CA GLN A 110 9.57 -4.26 -6.01
C GLN A 110 8.53 -4.05 -4.92
N VAL A 111 9.02 -3.86 -3.69
CA VAL A 111 8.19 -3.40 -2.57
C VAL A 111 8.87 -2.21 -1.90
N ILE A 112 8.11 -1.13 -1.70
CA ILE A 112 8.52 -0.01 -0.87
C ILE A 112 7.61 0.02 0.35
N ILE A 113 8.22 -0.04 1.53
CA ILE A 113 7.53 0.12 2.80
C ILE A 113 7.73 1.54 3.28
N ASN A 114 6.64 2.25 3.53
CA ASN A 114 6.65 3.61 4.07
C ASN A 114 6.05 3.62 5.46
N GLU A 115 6.70 4.31 6.39
CA GLU A 115 6.17 4.57 7.72
C GLU A 115 5.76 6.03 7.83
N TYR A 116 4.58 6.26 8.38
CA TYR A 116 4.04 7.59 8.63
C TYR A 116 3.70 7.74 10.12
N GLU A 117 4.36 8.70 10.76
CA GLU A 117 3.98 9.17 12.09
C GLU A 117 2.85 10.22 12.00
N PRO A 118 2.08 10.45 13.09
CA PRO A 118 1.09 11.51 13.15
C PRO A 118 1.66 12.86 12.70
N GLY A 119 1.00 13.50 11.74
CA GLY A 119 1.47 14.75 11.12
C GLY A 119 2.23 14.55 9.81
N GLN A 120 2.71 13.35 9.52
CA GLN A 120 3.34 13.06 8.25
C GLN A 120 2.31 12.71 7.15
N GLY A 121 2.73 12.87 5.90
CA GLY A 121 1.91 12.57 4.72
C GLY A 121 2.75 12.43 3.46
N ILE A 122 2.08 12.35 2.34
CA ILE A 122 2.68 12.34 1.01
C ILE A 122 1.85 13.19 0.08
N ALA A 123 2.51 14.08 -0.67
CA ALA A 123 1.84 14.90 -1.67
C ALA A 123 1.16 14.04 -2.73
N GLY A 124 0.04 14.52 -3.29
CA GLY A 124 -0.66 13.84 -4.37
C GLY A 124 0.26 13.62 -5.56
N HIS A 125 0.37 12.36 -5.99
CA HIS A 125 1.25 11.95 -7.09
C HIS A 125 0.64 10.76 -7.84
N ILE A 126 1.14 10.52 -9.02
CA ILE A 126 1.00 9.28 -9.77
C ILE A 126 2.34 8.57 -9.69
N ASP A 127 2.32 7.26 -9.44
CA ASP A 127 3.54 6.45 -9.49
C ASP A 127 4.20 6.55 -10.86
N CYS A 128 5.53 6.44 -10.90
CA CYS A 128 6.31 6.59 -12.13
C CYS A 128 5.78 5.67 -13.24
N GLU A 129 5.15 6.26 -14.26
CA GLU A 129 4.52 5.50 -15.36
C GLU A 129 5.54 4.66 -16.14
N PRO A 130 6.71 5.19 -16.55
CA PRO A 130 7.71 4.39 -17.28
C PRO A 130 8.48 3.40 -16.39
N CYS A 131 8.33 3.49 -15.06
CA CYS A 131 9.06 2.60 -14.14
C CYS A 131 8.30 1.33 -13.78
N PHE A 132 6.98 1.39 -13.78
CA PHE A 132 6.14 0.32 -13.21
C PHE A 132 4.99 -0.05 -14.12
N ARG A 133 4.66 -1.33 -14.15
CA ARG A 133 3.52 -1.87 -14.88
C ARG A 133 2.19 -1.25 -14.45
N ASP A 134 1.13 -1.73 -15.03
CA ASP A 134 -0.22 -1.19 -15.02
C ASP A 134 -0.95 -1.26 -13.68
N THR A 135 -0.43 -2.02 -12.73
CA THR A 135 -1.10 -2.25 -11.45
C THR A 135 -0.18 -1.96 -10.27
N ILE A 136 -0.68 -1.19 -9.31
CA ILE A 136 -0.04 -0.89 -8.03
C ILE A 136 -0.96 -1.37 -6.92
N ALA A 137 -0.43 -2.12 -5.96
CA ALA A 137 -1.17 -2.55 -4.78
C ALA A 137 -0.54 -1.98 -3.51
N SER A 138 -1.34 -1.49 -2.58
CA SER A 138 -0.87 -0.92 -1.31
C SER A 138 -1.63 -1.51 -0.14
N LEU A 139 -0.93 -2.28 0.71
CA LEU A 139 -1.44 -2.84 1.96
C LEU A 139 -1.19 -1.87 3.11
N SER A 140 -2.21 -1.62 3.93
CA SER A 140 -2.15 -0.72 5.09
C SER A 140 -2.04 -1.48 6.40
N LEU A 141 -1.07 -1.11 7.23
CA LEU A 141 -0.88 -1.64 8.58
C LEU A 141 -0.87 -0.50 9.61
N GLY A 142 -1.15 -0.83 10.86
CA GLY A 142 -1.15 0.10 11.98
C GLY A 142 -2.39 1.01 11.97
N SER A 143 -2.21 2.32 11.93
CA SER A 143 -3.32 3.27 11.97
C SER A 143 -3.99 3.47 10.61
N GLY A 144 -5.31 3.67 10.62
CA GLY A 144 -6.04 4.14 9.44
C GLY A 144 -5.71 5.59 9.08
N CYS A 145 -6.00 5.97 7.84
CA CYS A 145 -5.91 7.36 7.37
C CYS A 145 -6.82 7.61 6.17
N VAL A 146 -7.12 8.88 5.90
CA VAL A 146 -7.75 9.30 4.65
C VAL A 146 -6.68 9.48 3.58
N MET A 147 -6.87 8.80 2.44
CA MET A 147 -6.15 9.05 1.19
C MET A 147 -7.06 9.84 0.25
N ASP A 148 -6.53 10.93 -0.28
CA ASP A 148 -7.24 11.74 -1.27
C ASP A 148 -6.86 11.32 -2.68
N PHE A 149 -7.86 11.00 -3.50
CA PHE A 149 -7.72 10.82 -4.93
C PHE A 149 -8.16 12.09 -5.65
N THR A 150 -7.27 12.70 -6.43
CA THR A 150 -7.54 13.95 -7.16
C THR A 150 -7.31 13.72 -8.65
N ASN A 151 -8.30 13.99 -9.48
CA ASN A 151 -8.16 13.86 -10.92
C ASN A 151 -7.03 14.79 -11.41
N LYS A 152 -6.10 14.29 -12.24
CA LYS A 152 -4.96 15.08 -12.70
C LYS A 152 -5.35 16.22 -13.64
N ASP A 153 -6.42 16.04 -14.40
CA ASP A 153 -6.89 16.97 -15.43
C ASP A 153 -7.94 17.96 -14.87
N ASP A 154 -8.72 17.52 -13.87
CA ASP A 154 -9.71 18.35 -13.17
C ASP A 154 -9.52 18.28 -11.64
N LYS A 155 -8.80 19.24 -11.09
CA LYS A 155 -8.48 19.31 -9.66
C LYS A 155 -9.69 19.54 -8.75
N THR A 156 -10.85 19.87 -9.29
CA THR A 156 -12.10 20.00 -8.52
C THR A 156 -12.67 18.63 -8.17
N GLN A 157 -12.36 17.61 -8.96
CA GLN A 157 -12.72 16.23 -8.70
C GLN A 157 -11.73 15.64 -7.67
N LYS A 158 -12.19 15.60 -6.43
CA LYS A 158 -11.43 15.03 -5.31
C LYS A 158 -12.30 14.05 -4.54
N ILE A 159 -11.83 12.83 -4.40
CA ILE A 159 -12.53 11.73 -3.74
C ILE A 159 -11.67 11.23 -2.60
N PRO A 160 -12.09 11.44 -1.34
CA PRO A 160 -11.40 10.86 -0.19
C PRO A 160 -11.78 9.39 -0.02
N ALA A 161 -10.84 8.57 0.43
CA ALA A 161 -11.06 7.18 0.79
C ALA A 161 -10.43 6.88 2.16
N TRP A 162 -11.18 6.22 3.03
CA TRP A 162 -10.64 5.73 4.30
C TRP A 162 -9.86 4.44 4.07
N LEU A 163 -8.58 4.46 4.40
CA LEU A 163 -7.72 3.28 4.40
C LEU A 163 -7.67 2.72 5.82
N ALA A 164 -8.47 1.72 6.09
CA ALA A 164 -8.45 1.03 7.38
C ALA A 164 -7.16 0.20 7.54
N PRO A 165 -6.73 -0.11 8.76
CA PRO A 165 -5.72 -1.15 8.99
C PRO A 165 -6.13 -2.47 8.32
N ARG A 166 -5.15 -3.22 7.82
CA ARG A 166 -5.33 -4.50 7.12
C ARG A 166 -6.02 -4.43 5.75
N SER A 167 -6.38 -3.22 5.28
CA SER A 167 -6.97 -3.04 3.97
C SER A 167 -5.94 -2.99 2.85
N LEU A 168 -6.36 -3.43 1.66
CA LEU A 168 -5.62 -3.34 0.42
C LEU A 168 -6.30 -2.36 -0.54
N VAL A 169 -5.52 -1.44 -1.10
CA VAL A 169 -5.90 -0.59 -2.23
C VAL A 169 -5.17 -1.06 -3.47
N VAL A 170 -5.91 -1.21 -4.58
CA VAL A 170 -5.33 -1.56 -5.89
C VAL A 170 -5.68 -0.46 -6.88
N LEU A 171 -4.64 0.04 -7.56
CA LEU A 171 -4.73 1.07 -8.58
C LEU A 171 -4.42 0.44 -9.94
N SER A 172 -5.38 0.47 -10.86
CA SER A 172 -5.24 0.06 -12.25
C SER A 172 -5.99 1.02 -13.16
N GLY A 173 -5.81 0.93 -14.48
CA GLY A 173 -6.52 1.77 -15.44
C GLY A 173 -6.50 3.26 -15.07
N GLU A 174 -7.68 3.91 -15.01
CA GLU A 174 -7.73 5.35 -14.71
C GLU A 174 -7.21 5.69 -13.31
N ALA A 175 -7.50 4.87 -12.31
CA ALA A 175 -6.98 5.07 -10.96
C ALA A 175 -5.45 5.14 -10.93
N ARG A 176 -4.79 4.34 -11.79
CA ARG A 176 -3.33 4.28 -11.92
C ARG A 176 -2.74 5.48 -12.65
N TYR A 177 -3.42 5.99 -13.70
CA TYR A 177 -2.83 6.93 -14.65
C TYR A 177 -3.44 8.32 -14.67
N LYS A 178 -4.67 8.47 -14.14
CA LYS A 178 -5.40 9.75 -14.18
C LYS A 178 -5.69 10.34 -12.80
N TRP A 179 -5.48 9.57 -11.72
CA TRP A 179 -5.78 10.03 -10.37
C TRP A 179 -4.52 10.09 -9.51
N LEU A 180 -4.21 11.32 -9.07
CA LEU A 180 -3.20 11.55 -8.05
C LEU A 180 -3.71 10.98 -6.73
N HIS A 181 -2.88 10.22 -6.03
CA HIS A 181 -3.17 9.76 -4.69
C HIS A 181 -2.22 10.40 -3.68
N GLY A 182 -2.74 10.82 -2.53
CA GLY A 182 -1.97 11.51 -1.52
C GLY A 182 -2.58 11.41 -0.14
N ILE A 183 -1.78 11.65 0.89
CA ILE A 183 -2.18 11.67 2.29
C ILE A 183 -1.78 13.01 2.87
N ALA A 184 -2.77 13.78 3.35
CA ALA A 184 -2.50 15.08 3.97
C ALA A 184 -1.66 14.93 5.24
N GLY A 185 -0.69 15.82 5.46
CA GLY A 185 0.14 15.86 6.67
C GLY A 185 -0.63 16.45 7.84
N ARG A 186 -1.37 15.63 8.59
CA ARG A 186 -2.18 16.03 9.75
C ARG A 186 -2.20 14.94 10.82
N LYS A 187 -2.55 15.29 12.04
CA LYS A 187 -2.56 14.37 13.18
C LYS A 187 -3.87 13.60 13.32
N SER A 188 -4.92 14.02 12.63
CA SER A 188 -6.23 13.37 12.64
C SER A 188 -6.93 13.55 11.30
N ASP A 189 -7.83 12.62 10.97
CA ASP A 189 -8.67 12.65 9.79
C ASP A 189 -10.14 12.85 10.15
N PRO A 190 -10.86 13.76 9.46
CA PRO A 190 -12.31 13.76 9.48
C PRO A 190 -12.81 12.65 8.55
N TRP A 191 -13.66 11.76 9.05
CA TRP A 191 -14.30 10.71 8.27
C TRP A 191 -15.69 10.40 8.83
N GLU A 192 -16.69 10.36 8.00
CA GLU A 192 -18.11 10.09 8.36
C GLU A 192 -18.63 10.93 9.53
N GLY A 193 -18.20 12.18 9.62
CA GLY A 193 -18.61 13.12 10.66
C GLY A 193 -17.83 13.00 11.98
N GLU A 194 -16.93 12.05 12.08
CA GLU A 194 -16.09 11.84 13.25
C GLU A 194 -14.65 12.28 13.00
N LYS A 195 -13.92 12.50 14.09
CA LYS A 195 -12.50 12.82 14.10
C LYS A 195 -11.71 11.57 14.51
N HIS A 196 -10.93 11.02 13.58
CA HIS A 196 -10.08 9.87 13.83
C HIS A 196 -8.62 10.32 14.06
N GLU A 197 -8.12 10.11 15.26
CA GLU A 197 -6.71 10.40 15.55
C GLU A 197 -5.81 9.40 14.83
N ARG A 198 -4.70 9.90 14.24
CA ARG A 198 -3.72 9.05 13.59
C ARG A 198 -2.70 8.53 14.60
N GLY A 199 -2.41 7.24 14.54
CA GLY A 199 -1.23 6.62 15.10
C GLY A 199 -0.16 6.36 14.03
N ARG A 200 0.82 5.54 14.36
CA ARG A 200 1.80 5.01 13.42
C ARG A 200 1.10 4.21 12.32
N ARG A 201 1.36 4.55 11.08
CA ARG A 201 0.87 3.83 9.90
C ARG A 201 2.04 3.31 9.07
N VAL A 202 1.96 2.07 8.67
CA VAL A 202 2.91 1.46 7.72
C VAL A 202 2.15 1.06 6.47
N SER A 203 2.71 1.35 5.28
CA SER A 203 2.16 0.89 4.02
C SER A 203 3.19 0.12 3.21
N LEU A 204 2.79 -1.05 2.70
CA LEU A 204 3.58 -1.86 1.77
C LEU A 204 3.03 -1.61 0.37
N THR A 205 3.84 -1.03 -0.51
CA THR A 205 3.43 -0.75 -1.90
C THR A 205 4.17 -1.68 -2.84
N PHE A 206 3.40 -2.54 -3.50
CA PHE A 206 3.85 -3.58 -4.42
C PHE A 206 3.77 -3.10 -5.86
N ARG A 207 4.84 -3.32 -6.63
CA ARG A 207 4.97 -2.90 -8.01
C ARG A 207 5.71 -3.96 -8.83
N LYS A 208 5.39 -4.04 -10.11
CA LYS A 208 6.21 -4.76 -11.10
C LYS A 208 7.04 -3.75 -11.88
N VAL A 209 8.36 -3.87 -11.81
CA VAL A 209 9.29 -2.97 -12.50
C VAL A 209 9.31 -3.26 -14.00
N ILE A 210 9.41 -2.20 -14.80
CA ILE A 210 9.70 -2.26 -16.23
C ILE A 210 11.20 -2.08 -16.39
N ILE A 211 11.88 -3.12 -16.89
CA ILE A 211 13.29 -3.07 -17.27
C ILE A 211 13.34 -3.14 -18.79
N GLU A 212 13.84 -2.10 -19.41
CA GLU A 212 14.17 -2.04 -20.84
C GLU A 212 15.61 -2.48 -21.08
#